data_605347a35fe642407477317359b6ba65
#
_entry.id   605347a35fe642407477317359b6ba65
#
_cell.length_a   1.000
_cell.length_b   1.000
_cell.length_c   1.000
_cell.angle_alpha   90.00
_cell.angle_beta   90.00
_cell.angle_gamma   90.00
#
_symmetry.space_group_name_H-M   'P 1'
#
loop_
_entity.id
_entity.type
_entity.pdbx_description
1 polymer ?
#
loop_
_entity_poly.entity_id
_entity_poly.type
_entity_poly.pdbx_seq_one_letter_code
_entity_poly.pdbx_strand_id
1 'polypeptide(L)'
;YDKVITAEAETAKGVMDIHKVKNTYYLEIPFELMGKPMLLATKVSSTSDNSDVIAGQMPGEPTLVEWSCDEDKVYLMDGTIRAVCDSAESISKGFALNYAKPVMKAFPIKAVNPDSTGVVIDVTKFFCSDESYMSPFIPASPFDGLFGISRKKGSFKSDMSSILDFKAFPKNIVFRTRMVYTVASEPFT
;
A
#
# COMPACT_ATOMS: atom_id res chain seq x y z
N TYR A 1 21.07 -11.18 4.97
CA TYR A 1 20.50 -10.88 3.65
C TYR A 1 20.28 -12.18 2.86
N ASP A 2 21.31 -12.95 2.58
CA ASP A 2 21.26 -14.17 1.72
C ASP A 2 20.32 -15.27 2.23
N LYS A 3 20.00 -15.26 3.53
CA LYS A 3 18.98 -16.16 4.09
C LYS A 3 17.55 -15.73 3.75
N VAL A 4 17.33 -14.48 3.39
CA VAL A 4 16.03 -13.90 3.03
C VAL A 4 15.89 -13.83 1.52
N ILE A 5 16.86 -13.21 0.86
CA ILE A 5 16.93 -13.08 -0.59
C ILE A 5 17.93 -14.12 -1.09
N THR A 6 17.39 -15.27 -1.46
CA THR A 6 18.20 -16.42 -1.92
C THR A 6 18.65 -16.24 -3.37
N ALA A 7 19.63 -17.00 -3.80
CA ALA A 7 20.13 -16.99 -5.19
C ALA A 7 19.05 -17.32 -6.24
N GLU A 8 17.94 -17.94 -5.83
CA GLU A 8 16.80 -18.27 -6.71
C GLU A 8 15.77 -17.14 -6.79
N ALA A 9 16.01 -15.99 -6.13
CA ALA A 9 15.07 -14.88 -6.13
C ALA A 9 14.90 -14.28 -7.53
N GLU A 10 13.67 -14.12 -7.96
CA GLU A 10 13.32 -13.30 -9.11
C GLU A 10 13.32 -11.84 -8.67
N THR A 11 14.20 -11.01 -9.25
CA THR A 11 14.42 -9.62 -8.83
C THR A 11 14.06 -8.64 -9.95
N ALA A 12 13.21 -7.66 -9.63
CA ALA A 12 12.99 -6.47 -10.45
C ALA A 12 13.68 -5.26 -9.80
N LYS A 13 14.59 -4.62 -10.53
CA LYS A 13 15.37 -3.48 -10.04
C LYS A 13 14.73 -2.14 -10.42
N GLY A 14 14.69 -1.20 -9.45
CA GLY A 14 14.11 0.11 -9.68
C GLY A 14 14.39 1.09 -8.54
N VAL A 15 13.48 2.04 -8.32
CA VAL A 15 13.56 2.98 -7.19
C VAL A 15 13.58 2.27 -5.84
N MET A 16 12.92 1.14 -5.75
CA MET A 16 12.99 0.11 -4.72
C MET A 16 13.08 -1.22 -5.45
N ASP A 17 13.93 -2.12 -5.01
CA ASP A 17 14.05 -3.44 -5.62
C ASP A 17 12.98 -4.37 -5.05
N ILE A 18 12.39 -5.17 -5.93
CA ILE A 18 11.37 -6.17 -5.55
C ILE A 18 11.98 -7.55 -5.77
N HIS A 19 11.94 -8.37 -4.73
CA HIS A 19 12.44 -9.75 -4.78
C HIS A 19 11.30 -10.72 -4.51
N LYS A 20 11.13 -11.69 -5.39
CA LYS A 20 10.20 -12.80 -5.20
C LYS A 20 11.00 -14.06 -4.88
N VAL A 21 10.78 -14.61 -3.71
CA VAL A 21 11.33 -15.89 -3.26
C VAL A 21 10.18 -16.84 -3.02
N LYS A 22 9.97 -17.80 -3.91
CA LYS A 22 8.79 -18.68 -3.93
C LYS A 22 7.49 -17.87 -4.01
N ASN A 23 6.69 -17.85 -2.95
CA ASN A 23 5.42 -17.12 -2.86
C ASN A 23 5.51 -15.88 -1.94
N THR A 24 6.73 -15.50 -1.54
CA THR A 24 6.96 -14.34 -0.69
C THR A 24 7.57 -13.20 -1.52
N TYR A 25 7.02 -12.02 -1.37
CA TYR A 25 7.48 -10.81 -2.04
C TYR A 25 8.11 -9.88 -1.02
N TYR A 26 9.37 -9.54 -1.27
CA TYR A 26 10.15 -8.63 -0.45
C TYR A 26 10.36 -7.33 -1.18
N LEU A 27 10.34 -6.24 -0.43
CA LEU A 27 10.68 -4.91 -0.93
C LEU A 27 11.96 -4.46 -0.25
N GLU A 28 12.98 -4.15 -1.03
CA GLU A 28 14.20 -3.53 -0.57
C GLU A 28 14.08 -2.01 -0.73
N ILE A 29 14.09 -1.31 0.40
CA ILE A 29 13.87 0.14 0.47
C ILE A 29 15.19 0.80 0.80
N PRO A 30 15.77 1.61 -0.11
CA PRO A 30 16.94 2.43 0.19
C PRO A 30 16.67 3.43 1.32
N PHE A 31 17.62 3.61 2.24
CA PHE A 31 17.50 4.58 3.31
C PHE A 31 17.32 6.01 2.81
N GLU A 32 17.85 6.33 1.64
CA GLU A 32 17.67 7.64 1.01
C GLU A 32 16.20 7.97 0.68
N LEU A 33 15.31 6.98 0.65
CA LEU A 33 13.88 7.18 0.42
C LEU A 33 13.09 7.44 1.71
N MET A 34 13.72 7.27 2.88
CA MET A 34 13.04 7.55 4.15
C MET A 34 12.68 9.03 4.25
N GLY A 35 11.46 9.32 4.70
CA GLY A 35 10.91 10.67 4.79
C GLY A 35 10.58 11.34 3.45
N LYS A 36 10.82 10.69 2.31
CA LYS A 36 10.43 11.25 1.02
C LYS A 36 8.98 10.94 0.69
N PRO A 37 8.20 11.94 0.25
CA PRO A 37 6.80 11.73 -0.11
C PRO A 37 6.67 10.91 -1.39
N MET A 38 5.75 9.94 -1.37
CA MET A 38 5.40 9.07 -2.48
C MET A 38 3.89 8.97 -2.61
N LEU A 39 3.40 8.57 -3.78
CA LEU A 39 1.98 8.31 -4.00
C LEU A 39 1.72 6.81 -4.01
N LEU A 40 0.80 6.38 -3.15
CA LEU A 40 0.18 5.05 -3.21
C LEU A 40 -1.16 5.20 -3.94
N ALA A 41 -1.28 4.54 -5.08
CA ALA A 41 -2.49 4.59 -5.90
C ALA A 41 -2.88 3.18 -6.34
N THR A 42 -4.17 2.93 -6.42
CA THR A 42 -4.75 1.69 -6.93
C THR A 42 -5.58 1.93 -8.16
N LYS A 43 -5.54 0.98 -9.09
CA LYS A 43 -6.35 1.00 -10.30
C LYS A 43 -6.87 -0.39 -10.60
N VAL A 44 -8.16 -0.49 -10.88
CA VAL A 44 -8.76 -1.75 -11.31
C VAL A 44 -8.34 -2.07 -12.74
N SER A 45 -7.62 -3.16 -12.95
CA SER A 45 -7.20 -3.58 -14.29
C SER A 45 -8.24 -4.43 -14.99
N SER A 46 -8.99 -5.25 -14.25
CA SER A 46 -10.08 -6.10 -14.74
C SER A 46 -11.01 -6.47 -13.59
N THR A 47 -12.24 -6.80 -13.89
CA THR A 47 -13.23 -7.29 -12.93
C THR A 47 -14.00 -8.45 -13.54
N SER A 48 -14.55 -9.32 -12.69
CA SER A 48 -15.51 -10.38 -13.09
C SER A 48 -16.97 -9.90 -13.05
N ASP A 49 -17.22 -8.79 -12.33
CA ASP A 49 -18.53 -8.16 -12.22
C ASP A 49 -18.33 -6.63 -12.26
N ASN A 50 -18.97 -5.97 -13.21
CA ASN A 50 -18.84 -4.54 -13.45
C ASN A 50 -19.98 -3.71 -12.83
N SER A 51 -20.79 -4.28 -11.97
CA SER A 51 -21.90 -3.55 -11.33
C SER A 51 -21.39 -2.48 -10.35
N ASP A 52 -20.40 -2.80 -9.54
CA ASP A 52 -19.85 -1.90 -8.51
C ASP A 52 -18.34 -1.59 -8.69
N VAL A 53 -17.64 -2.38 -9.49
CA VAL A 53 -16.19 -2.23 -9.73
C VAL A 53 -15.92 -2.25 -11.23
N ILE A 54 -15.45 -1.15 -11.78
CA ILE A 54 -15.28 -0.97 -13.22
C ILE A 54 -13.80 -1.01 -13.60
N ALA A 55 -13.45 -1.77 -14.64
CA ALA A 55 -12.09 -1.80 -15.18
C ALA A 55 -11.65 -0.41 -15.65
N GLY A 56 -10.43 0.00 -15.28
CA GLY A 56 -9.89 1.34 -15.52
C GLY A 56 -10.17 2.34 -14.41
N GLN A 57 -11.07 2.03 -13.49
CA GLN A 57 -11.41 2.90 -12.36
C GLN A 57 -10.28 2.99 -11.35
N MET A 58 -10.14 4.16 -10.74
CA MET A 58 -9.41 4.40 -9.50
C MET A 58 -10.45 4.57 -8.40
N PRO A 59 -10.69 3.56 -7.55
CA PRO A 59 -11.81 3.59 -6.59
C PRO A 59 -11.58 4.57 -5.45
N GLY A 60 -10.33 4.83 -5.10
CA GLY A 60 -9.93 5.81 -4.10
C GLY A 60 -8.99 6.86 -4.68
N GLU A 61 -8.87 7.99 -3.98
CA GLU A 61 -7.85 8.98 -4.31
C GLU A 61 -6.46 8.45 -3.97
N PRO A 62 -5.43 8.80 -4.77
CA PRO A 62 -4.05 8.49 -4.42
C PRO A 62 -3.70 9.06 -3.04
N THR A 63 -3.12 8.22 -2.20
CA THR A 63 -2.73 8.59 -0.83
C THR A 63 -1.25 8.97 -0.82
N LEU A 64 -0.93 10.13 -0.25
CA LEU A 64 0.46 10.51 -0.02
C LEU A 64 1.00 9.70 1.16
N VAL A 65 2.13 9.03 0.95
CA VAL A 65 2.76 8.16 1.95
C VAL A 65 4.24 8.47 2.08
N GLU A 66 4.82 8.12 3.22
CA GLU A 66 6.25 8.20 3.47
C GLU A 66 6.74 6.95 4.19
N TRP A 67 7.96 6.52 3.88
CA TRP A 67 8.64 5.48 4.64
C TRP A 67 9.40 6.08 5.81
N SER A 68 9.34 5.41 6.96
CA SER A 68 10.18 5.69 8.12
C SER A 68 10.64 4.37 8.71
N CYS A 69 11.76 4.32 9.43
CA CYS A 69 12.22 3.10 10.09
C CYS A 69 12.83 3.41 11.46
N ASP A 70 12.79 2.44 12.33
CA ASP A 70 13.63 2.30 13.53
C ASP A 70 14.57 1.10 13.38
N GLU A 71 15.10 0.58 14.48
CA GLU A 71 16.03 -0.56 14.49
C GLU A 71 15.38 -1.88 14.06
N ASP A 72 14.07 -2.05 14.32
CA ASP A 72 13.37 -3.32 14.14
C ASP A 72 12.33 -3.30 13.01
N LYS A 73 11.80 -2.12 12.67
CA LYS A 73 10.63 -1.99 11.79
C LYS A 73 10.75 -0.86 10.80
N VAL A 74 10.10 -1.07 9.67
CA VAL A 74 9.78 -0.02 8.70
C VAL A 74 8.30 0.32 8.83
N TYR A 75 8.00 1.60 8.81
CA TYR A 75 6.65 2.15 8.91
C TYR A 75 6.26 2.83 7.61
N LEU A 76 5.07 2.53 7.12
CA LEU A 76 4.38 3.32 6.11
C LEU A 76 3.55 4.38 6.84
N MET A 77 3.88 5.64 6.65
CA MET A 77 3.25 6.78 7.31
C MET A 77 2.28 7.47 6.35
N ASP A 78 1.18 8.00 6.90
CA ASP A 78 0.33 8.95 6.17
C ASP A 78 1.12 10.26 5.96
N GLY A 79 1.51 10.51 4.72
CA GLY A 79 2.27 11.70 4.31
C GLY A 79 1.40 12.92 4.01
N THR A 80 0.08 12.83 4.23
CA THR A 80 -0.86 13.92 3.93
C THR A 80 -0.51 15.16 4.74
N ILE A 81 -0.23 16.26 4.03
CA ILE A 81 0.06 17.55 4.65
C ILE A 81 -1.25 18.15 5.13
N ARG A 82 -1.48 18.13 6.44
CA ARG A 82 -2.71 18.67 7.07
C ARG A 82 -2.59 20.13 7.47
N ALA A 83 -1.36 20.56 7.76
CA ALA A 83 -1.04 21.95 8.11
C ALA A 83 0.46 22.18 7.95
N VAL A 84 0.85 23.44 7.80
CA VAL A 84 2.26 23.85 7.67
C VAL A 84 2.53 24.92 8.72
N CYS A 85 3.66 24.83 9.41
CA CYS A 85 4.12 25.81 10.37
C CYS A 85 5.59 26.14 10.06
N ASP A 86 5.94 27.41 10.14
CA ASP A 86 7.33 27.82 10.07
C ASP A 86 8.07 27.34 11.33
N SER A 87 9.18 26.65 11.15
CA SER A 87 9.99 26.12 12.25
C SER A 87 10.61 27.24 13.13
N ALA A 88 10.71 28.45 12.62
CA ALA A 88 11.20 29.63 13.35
C ALA A 88 10.13 30.23 14.30
N GLU A 89 8.86 29.89 14.14
CA GLU A 89 7.79 30.41 15.00
C GLU A 89 7.73 29.67 16.35
N SER A 90 7.37 30.42 17.40
CA SER A 90 7.27 29.86 18.75
C SER A 90 6.23 28.75 18.91
N ILE A 91 5.22 28.73 18.03
CA ILE A 91 4.16 27.72 17.99
C ILE A 91 4.63 26.38 17.39
N SER A 92 5.80 26.33 16.73
CA SER A 92 6.30 25.14 16.02
C SER A 92 6.38 23.90 16.89
N LYS A 93 6.74 24.03 18.17
CA LYS A 93 6.79 22.92 19.13
C LYS A 93 5.38 22.35 19.41
N GLY A 94 4.41 23.20 19.63
CA GLY A 94 3.02 22.79 19.83
C GLY A 94 2.42 22.18 18.56
N PHE A 95 2.80 22.70 17.39
CA PHE A 95 2.41 22.16 16.10
C PHE A 95 2.92 20.72 15.92
N ALA A 96 4.20 20.47 16.16
CA ALA A 96 4.79 19.12 16.03
C ALA A 96 4.10 18.07 16.92
N LEU A 97 3.63 18.46 18.11
CA LEU A 97 2.91 17.56 19.03
C LEU A 97 1.50 17.23 18.55
N ASN A 98 0.84 18.12 17.80
CA ASN A 98 -0.56 17.94 17.38
C ASN A 98 -0.72 17.41 15.95
N TYR A 99 0.34 17.45 15.13
CA TYR A 99 0.33 17.04 13.72
C TYR A 99 1.36 15.94 13.42
N ALA A 100 1.57 15.02 14.37
CA ALA A 100 2.37 13.83 14.13
C ALA A 100 1.73 12.99 13.01
N LYS A 101 2.55 12.47 12.09
CA LYS A 101 2.08 11.64 10.98
C LYS A 101 1.59 10.29 11.51
N PRO A 102 0.35 9.88 11.17
CA PRO A 102 -0.16 8.57 11.57
C PRO A 102 0.60 7.42 10.90
N VAL A 103 0.79 6.33 11.64
CA VAL A 103 1.30 5.07 11.09
C VAL A 103 0.14 4.34 10.41
N MET A 104 0.27 4.08 9.10
CA MET A 104 -0.69 3.30 8.33
C MET A 104 -0.40 1.80 8.44
N LYS A 105 0.88 1.42 8.38
CA LYS A 105 1.32 0.02 8.46
C LYS A 105 2.73 -0.08 9.03
N ALA A 106 3.01 -1.16 9.74
CA ALA A 106 4.34 -1.48 10.23
C ALA A 106 4.79 -2.85 9.68
N PHE A 107 6.05 -2.94 9.28
CA PHE A 107 6.66 -4.12 8.71
C PHE A 107 7.92 -4.46 9.48
N PRO A 108 8.07 -5.70 10.02
CA PRO A 108 9.33 -6.13 10.60
C PRO A 108 10.44 -6.13 9.54
N ILE A 109 11.62 -5.60 9.89
CA ILE A 109 12.81 -5.69 9.05
C ILE A 109 13.22 -7.17 8.96
N LYS A 110 13.42 -7.67 7.76
CA LYS A 110 13.86 -9.05 7.49
C LYS A 110 15.35 -9.16 7.30
N ALA A 111 15.95 -8.15 6.70
CA ALA A 111 17.39 -8.03 6.51
C ALA A 111 17.77 -6.57 6.24
N VAL A 112 19.02 -6.26 6.44
CA VAL A 112 19.70 -5.08 5.88
C VAL A 112 20.45 -5.55 4.65
N ASN A 113 20.48 -4.76 3.59
CA ASN A 113 21.22 -5.13 2.37
C ASN A 113 22.73 -5.15 2.61
N PRO A 114 23.52 -5.85 1.76
CA PRO A 114 24.95 -6.04 2.00
C PRO A 114 25.73 -4.74 2.14
N ASP A 115 25.33 -3.69 1.43
CA ASP A 115 25.99 -2.39 1.44
C ASP A 115 25.53 -1.49 2.59
N SER A 116 24.61 -1.96 3.43
CA SER A 116 23.98 -1.20 4.52
C SER A 116 23.34 0.12 4.07
N THR A 117 22.82 0.16 2.85
CA THR A 117 22.18 1.34 2.26
C THR A 117 20.66 1.23 2.23
N GLY A 118 20.08 0.09 2.65
CA GLY A 118 18.65 -0.13 2.65
C GLY A 118 18.23 -1.34 3.48
N VAL A 119 16.93 -1.48 3.66
CA VAL A 119 16.28 -2.54 4.44
C VAL A 119 15.30 -3.34 3.60
N VAL A 120 15.17 -4.61 3.93
CA VAL A 120 14.27 -5.56 3.28
C VAL A 120 13.08 -5.87 4.19
N ILE A 121 11.87 -5.74 3.65
CA ILE A 121 10.60 -6.07 4.33
C ILE A 121 9.76 -7.04 3.50
N ASP A 122 8.92 -7.83 4.16
CA ASP A 122 7.91 -8.68 3.50
C ASP A 122 6.64 -7.88 3.25
N VAL A 123 6.29 -7.72 1.98
CA VAL A 123 5.11 -6.97 1.53
C VAL A 123 4.01 -7.85 0.94
N THR A 124 4.16 -9.18 1.02
CA THR A 124 3.24 -10.16 0.41
C THR A 124 1.79 -9.92 0.84
N LYS A 125 1.58 -9.85 2.14
CA LYS A 125 0.24 -9.63 2.70
C LYS A 125 -0.26 -8.20 2.49
N PHE A 126 0.64 -7.23 2.39
CA PHE A 126 0.27 -5.83 2.23
C PHE A 126 -0.41 -5.59 0.89
N PHE A 127 0.20 -6.04 -0.20
CA PHE A 127 -0.39 -5.88 -1.54
C PHE A 127 -1.54 -6.86 -1.85
N CYS A 128 -1.82 -7.80 -0.95
CA CYS A 128 -2.99 -8.68 -0.98
C CYS A 128 -3.89 -8.45 0.23
N SER A 129 -4.15 -7.20 0.62
CA SER A 129 -5.04 -6.84 1.72
C SER A 129 -6.14 -5.89 1.26
N ASP A 130 -7.26 -5.89 1.99
CA ASP A 130 -8.40 -4.99 1.76
C ASP A 130 -8.29 -3.75 2.67
N GLU A 131 -7.12 -3.14 2.70
CA GLU A 131 -6.94 -1.86 3.38
C GLU A 131 -7.75 -0.78 2.64
N SER A 132 -8.38 0.12 3.38
CA SER A 132 -9.33 1.10 2.82
C SER A 132 -8.74 1.96 1.69
N TYR A 133 -7.45 2.25 1.77
CA TYR A 133 -6.71 3.03 0.76
C TYR A 133 -6.24 2.18 -0.45
N MET A 134 -6.50 0.86 -0.45
CA MET A 134 -6.20 -0.06 -1.55
C MET A 134 -7.42 -0.84 -2.03
N SER A 135 -8.57 -0.71 -1.37
CA SER A 135 -9.79 -1.42 -1.72
C SER A 135 -10.27 -1.04 -3.13
N PRO A 136 -10.76 -2.00 -3.95
CA PRO A 136 -11.37 -1.71 -5.23
C PRO A 136 -12.78 -1.10 -5.11
N PHE A 137 -13.36 -1.13 -3.91
CA PHE A 137 -14.68 -0.57 -3.66
C PHE A 137 -14.58 0.89 -3.25
N ILE A 138 -15.44 1.72 -3.85
CA ILE A 138 -15.57 3.13 -3.46
C ILE A 138 -16.12 3.16 -2.03
N PRO A 139 -15.49 3.92 -1.11
CA PRO A 139 -16.00 4.06 0.25
C PRO A 139 -17.44 4.58 0.27
N ALA A 140 -18.27 4.03 1.16
CA ALA A 140 -19.63 4.50 1.34
C ALA A 140 -19.64 5.96 1.86
N SER A 141 -20.44 6.81 1.21
CA SER A 141 -20.69 8.17 1.68
C SER A 141 -21.84 8.20 2.68
N PRO A 142 -21.80 9.05 3.72
CA PRO A 142 -22.94 9.28 4.60
C PRO A 142 -24.22 9.68 3.88
N PHE A 143 -24.10 10.22 2.66
CA PHE A 143 -25.21 10.68 1.83
C PHE A 143 -25.74 9.59 0.88
N ASP A 144 -25.09 8.43 0.74
CA ASP A 144 -25.50 7.38 -0.19
C ASP A 144 -26.96 6.94 0.08
N GLY A 145 -27.34 6.76 1.34
CA GLY A 145 -28.71 6.42 1.73
C GLY A 145 -29.74 7.48 1.39
N LEU A 146 -29.36 8.78 1.39
CA LEU A 146 -30.26 9.88 1.04
C LEU A 146 -30.58 9.89 -0.46
N PHE A 147 -29.66 9.43 -1.29
CA PHE A 147 -29.83 9.34 -2.75
C PHE A 147 -30.21 7.94 -3.23
N GLY A 148 -30.54 7.02 -2.31
CA GLY A 148 -30.89 5.65 -2.66
C GLY A 148 -29.74 4.84 -3.28
N ILE A 149 -28.48 5.26 -3.07
CA ILE A 149 -27.30 4.57 -3.56
C ILE A 149 -26.96 3.44 -2.58
N SER A 150 -27.06 2.20 -3.04
CA SER A 150 -26.63 1.02 -2.29
C SER A 150 -25.27 0.57 -2.84
N ARG A 151 -24.19 0.76 -2.07
CA ARG A 151 -22.86 0.28 -2.44
C ARG A 151 -22.65 -1.11 -1.84
N LYS A 152 -22.45 -2.10 -2.71
CA LYS A 152 -22.14 -3.46 -2.28
C LYS A 152 -20.68 -3.52 -1.87
N LYS A 153 -20.42 -3.89 -0.62
CA LYS A 153 -19.10 -4.23 -0.15
C LYS A 153 -18.99 -5.75 -0.02
N GLY A 154 -18.12 -6.35 -0.82
CA GLY A 154 -17.82 -7.77 -0.72
C GLY A 154 -16.97 -8.09 0.52
N SER A 155 -17.05 -9.33 1.01
CA SER A 155 -16.12 -9.84 2.03
C SER A 155 -14.84 -10.33 1.36
N PHE A 156 -13.70 -9.75 1.72
CA PHE A 156 -12.39 -10.10 1.18
C PHE A 156 -11.97 -11.53 1.56
N LYS A 157 -11.43 -12.27 0.60
CA LYS A 157 -10.92 -13.64 0.73
C LYS A 157 -9.41 -13.67 0.52
N SER A 158 -8.66 -13.51 1.60
CA SER A 158 -7.19 -13.44 1.57
C SER A 158 -6.55 -14.75 1.10
N ASP A 159 -7.17 -15.90 1.38
CA ASP A 159 -6.73 -17.23 0.99
C ASP A 159 -6.86 -17.51 -0.52
N MET A 160 -7.76 -16.78 -1.18
CA MET A 160 -8.00 -16.88 -2.64
C MET A 160 -7.34 -15.75 -3.43
N SER A 161 -6.77 -14.76 -2.74
CA SER A 161 -6.13 -13.59 -3.34
C SER A 161 -4.63 -13.81 -3.50
N SER A 162 -4.03 -13.23 -4.55
CA SER A 162 -2.61 -13.44 -4.86
C SER A 162 -2.01 -12.30 -5.65
N ILE A 163 -0.70 -12.09 -5.53
CA ILE A 163 0.07 -11.24 -6.41
C ILE A 163 0.28 -11.98 -7.74
N LEU A 164 -0.07 -11.37 -8.86
CA LEU A 164 0.02 -11.95 -10.20
C LEU A 164 1.31 -11.55 -10.92
N ASP A 165 1.73 -10.30 -10.72
CA ASP A 165 2.88 -9.71 -11.41
C ASP A 165 3.44 -8.54 -10.60
N PHE A 166 4.71 -8.24 -10.80
CA PHE A 166 5.37 -7.09 -10.19
C PHE A 166 6.40 -6.49 -11.13
N LYS A 167 6.58 -5.19 -11.07
CA LYS A 167 7.57 -4.45 -11.85
C LYS A 167 8.15 -3.32 -11.03
N ALA A 168 9.44 -3.11 -11.16
CA ALA A 168 10.13 -1.95 -10.60
C ALA A 168 10.68 -1.08 -11.73
N PHE A 169 10.58 0.22 -11.55
CA PHE A 169 11.03 1.25 -12.48
C PHE A 169 11.86 2.30 -11.75
N PRO A 170 12.62 3.17 -12.44
CA PRO A 170 13.43 4.19 -11.79
C PRO A 170 12.68 5.19 -10.90
N LYS A 171 11.34 5.32 -11.06
CA LYS A 171 10.53 6.29 -10.31
C LYS A 171 9.30 5.70 -9.63
N ASN A 172 8.98 4.44 -9.88
CA ASN A 172 7.82 3.78 -9.27
C ASN A 172 7.97 2.26 -9.26
N ILE A 173 7.16 1.62 -8.43
CA ILE A 173 6.95 0.17 -8.43
C ILE A 173 5.48 -0.13 -8.72
N VAL A 174 5.20 -1.29 -9.29
CA VAL A 174 3.85 -1.73 -9.61
C VAL A 174 3.67 -3.18 -9.16
N PHE A 175 2.62 -3.43 -8.40
CA PHE A 175 2.13 -4.77 -8.09
C PHE A 175 0.77 -4.96 -8.77
N ARG A 176 0.62 -6.06 -9.49
CA ARG A 176 -0.67 -6.50 -10.02
C ARG A 176 -1.18 -7.64 -9.16
N THR A 177 -2.34 -7.44 -8.54
CA THR A 177 -2.92 -8.40 -7.60
C THR A 177 -4.27 -8.88 -8.09
N ARG A 178 -4.59 -10.13 -7.81
CA ARG A 178 -5.95 -10.68 -7.88
C ARG A 178 -6.54 -10.57 -6.48
N MET A 179 -7.58 -9.78 -6.35
CA MET A 179 -8.33 -9.65 -5.11
C MET A 179 -9.69 -10.34 -5.27
N VAL A 180 -9.99 -11.27 -4.38
CA VAL A 180 -11.23 -12.05 -4.42
C VAL A 180 -12.15 -11.61 -3.30
N TYR A 181 -13.40 -11.36 -3.65
CA TYR A 181 -14.47 -10.98 -2.72
C TYR A 181 -15.68 -11.87 -2.91
N THR A 182 -16.36 -12.20 -1.82
CA THR A 182 -17.71 -12.76 -1.90
C THR A 182 -18.72 -11.63 -1.76
N VAL A 183 -19.59 -11.49 -2.74
CA VAL A 183 -20.71 -10.53 -2.72
C VAL A 183 -21.97 -11.28 -2.37
N ALA A 184 -22.83 -10.73 -1.51
CA ALA A 184 -24.15 -11.31 -1.30
C ALA A 184 -24.92 -11.21 -2.62
N SER A 185 -25.33 -12.37 -3.18
CA SER A 185 -26.23 -12.38 -4.33
C SER A 185 -27.61 -11.91 -3.85
N GLU A 186 -28.12 -10.83 -4.45
CA GLU A 186 -29.54 -10.55 -4.30
C GLU A 186 -30.30 -11.63 -5.05
N PRO A 187 -31.37 -12.20 -4.45
CA PRO A 187 -32.24 -13.09 -5.20
C PRO A 187 -32.83 -12.29 -6.37
N PHE A 188 -32.69 -12.82 -7.57
CA PHE A 188 -33.40 -12.29 -8.72
C PHE A 188 -34.90 -12.37 -8.41
N THR A 189 -35.53 -11.22 -8.27
CA THR A 189 -36.99 -11.10 -8.21
C THR A 189 -37.56 -11.01 -9.63
#